data_4a5389036026a67fc29408d6dd94bfc7
#
_entry.id   4a5389036026a67fc29408d6dd94bfc7
#
_cell.length_a   1.000
_cell.length_b   1.000
_cell.length_c   1.000
_cell.angle_alpha   90.00
_cell.angle_beta   90.00
_cell.angle_gamma   90.00
#
_symmetry.space_group_name_H-M   'P 1'
#
loop_
_entity.id
_entity.type
_entity.pdbx_description
1 polymer ?
#
loop_
_entity_poly.entity_id
_entity_poly.type
_entity_poly.pdbx_seq_one_letter_code
_entity_poly.pdbx_strand_id
1 'polypeptide(L)'
;MPLSPEQKAEIDAARAEAAPTRRAVSPGLEARLYEAVPVLDHGFVRVVDYMGDDAAIVQAARVSYGRGTKAARDDRGLIRYLMRHWHSTPFEMCEIKLHVKLPIFVARQWIRHRTANVNEYSARYSILDREFYTPA
;
A
#
# COMPACT_ATOMS: atom_id res chain seq x y z
N MET A 1 12.49 -6.29 14.91
CA MET A 1 13.92 -6.67 14.77
C MET A 1 14.56 -5.79 13.71
N PRO A 2 15.79 -5.31 13.89
CA PRO A 2 16.49 -4.62 12.81
C PRO A 2 16.75 -5.60 11.64
N LEU A 3 16.69 -5.08 10.40
CA LEU A 3 16.97 -5.86 9.20
C LEU A 3 18.41 -6.40 9.21
N SER A 4 18.58 -7.64 8.76
CA SER A 4 19.92 -8.21 8.58
C SER A 4 20.68 -7.50 7.44
N PRO A 5 22.03 -7.59 7.39
CA PRO A 5 22.79 -7.04 6.28
C PRO A 5 22.38 -7.60 4.92
N GLU A 6 22.05 -8.90 4.85
CA GLU A 6 21.58 -9.56 3.62
C GLU A 6 20.23 -9.00 3.18
N GLN A 7 19.27 -8.86 4.09
CA GLN A 7 17.96 -8.26 3.81
C GLN A 7 18.09 -6.81 3.32
N LYS A 8 19.02 -6.04 3.90
CA LYS A 8 19.32 -4.68 3.41
C LYS A 8 19.87 -4.70 2.00
N ALA A 9 20.80 -5.58 1.70
CA ALA A 9 21.40 -5.70 0.37
C ALA A 9 20.35 -6.09 -0.69
N GLU A 10 19.43 -7.01 -0.37
CA GLU A 10 18.32 -7.36 -1.26
C GLU A 10 17.39 -6.17 -1.52
N ILE A 11 17.05 -5.40 -0.49
CA ILE A 11 16.22 -4.20 -0.61
C ILE A 11 16.91 -3.15 -1.47
N ASP A 12 18.20 -2.92 -1.24
CA ASP A 12 18.97 -1.92 -1.98
C ASP A 12 19.13 -2.33 -3.46
N ALA A 13 19.35 -3.62 -3.73
CA ALA A 13 19.40 -4.16 -5.09
C ALA A 13 18.05 -4.00 -5.82
N ALA A 14 16.95 -4.31 -5.15
CA ALA A 14 15.61 -4.14 -5.73
C ALA A 14 15.26 -2.67 -6.00
N ARG A 15 15.73 -1.76 -5.14
CA ARG A 15 15.56 -0.30 -5.33
C ARG A 15 16.46 0.28 -6.41
N ALA A 16 17.59 -0.34 -6.67
CA ALA A 16 18.55 0.10 -7.70
C ALA A 16 18.06 -0.24 -9.12
N GLU A 17 17.16 -1.21 -9.28
CA GLU A 17 16.54 -1.52 -10.55
C GLU A 17 15.52 -0.42 -10.89
N ALA A 18 15.90 0.49 -11.76
CA ALA A 18 15.09 1.65 -12.11
C ALA A 18 14.89 1.74 -13.63
N ALA A 19 13.69 2.12 -14.04
CA ALA A 19 13.35 2.47 -15.39
C ALA A 19 12.73 3.87 -15.43
N PRO A 20 13.03 4.71 -16.45
CA PRO A 20 12.39 6.01 -16.57
C PRO A 20 10.89 5.82 -16.86
N THR A 21 10.04 6.34 -15.98
CA THR A 21 8.59 6.28 -16.16
C THR A 21 7.95 7.60 -15.73
N ARG A 22 6.78 7.89 -16.29
CA ARG A 22 5.96 9.04 -15.91
C ARG A 22 4.82 8.53 -15.02
N ARG A 23 5.06 8.46 -13.74
CA ARG A 23 4.05 8.13 -12.74
C ARG A 23 4.10 9.11 -11.58
N ALA A 24 3.02 9.18 -10.82
CA ALA A 24 3.04 9.85 -9.53
C ALA A 24 4.05 9.18 -8.60
N VAL A 25 4.76 9.98 -7.82
CA VAL A 25 5.76 9.51 -6.86
C VAL A 25 5.40 10.00 -5.47
N SER A 26 5.24 9.06 -4.54
CA SER A 26 5.07 9.33 -3.12
C SER A 26 6.41 9.10 -2.40
N PRO A 27 7.14 10.15 -1.99
CA PRO A 27 8.45 9.99 -1.36
C PRO A 27 8.42 9.11 -0.10
N GLY A 28 7.31 9.17 0.64
CA GLY A 28 7.12 8.35 1.84
C GLY A 28 7.00 6.85 1.53
N LEU A 29 6.38 6.49 0.42
CA LEU A 29 6.29 5.10 -0.04
C LEU A 29 7.58 4.63 -0.70
N GLU A 30 8.22 5.47 -1.51
CA GLU A 30 9.53 5.16 -2.12
C GLU A 30 10.57 4.80 -1.05
N ALA A 31 10.60 5.56 0.06
CA ALA A 31 11.51 5.30 1.17
C ALA A 31 11.22 3.96 1.90
N ARG A 32 10.06 3.37 1.69
CA ARG A 32 9.59 2.14 2.36
C ARG A 32 9.43 0.94 1.42
N LEU A 33 9.65 1.12 0.11
CA LEU A 33 9.54 0.02 -0.85
C LEU A 33 10.42 -1.16 -0.43
N TYR A 34 9.84 -2.35 -0.48
CA TYR A 34 10.48 -3.63 -0.20
C TYR A 34 10.93 -3.87 1.25
N GLU A 35 10.83 -2.86 2.11
CA GLU A 35 11.14 -3.01 3.53
C GLU A 35 10.02 -3.76 4.25
N ALA A 36 10.33 -4.91 4.84
CA ALA A 36 9.39 -5.64 5.68
C ALA A 36 9.28 -4.99 7.05
N VAL A 37 8.11 -4.45 7.36
CA VAL A 37 7.77 -3.93 8.69
C VAL A 37 7.25 -5.09 9.53
N PRO A 38 7.96 -5.54 10.58
CA PRO A 38 7.54 -6.67 11.38
C PRO A 38 6.25 -6.37 12.14
N VAL A 39 5.40 -7.39 12.24
CA VAL A 39 4.14 -7.33 13.00
C VAL A 39 4.08 -8.54 13.92
N LEU A 40 4.05 -8.30 15.21
CA LEU A 40 4.10 -9.35 16.25
C LEU A 40 5.34 -10.25 16.08
N ASP A 41 5.18 -11.57 16.22
CA ASP A 41 6.30 -12.52 16.26
C ASP A 41 6.84 -12.86 14.88
N HIS A 42 5.96 -13.26 13.96
CA HIS A 42 6.32 -13.85 12.67
C HIS A 42 5.71 -13.11 11.48
N GLY A 43 4.82 -12.15 11.75
CA GLY A 43 4.14 -11.38 10.73
C GLY A 43 4.97 -10.23 10.17
N PHE A 44 4.60 -9.76 9.00
CA PHE A 44 5.12 -8.50 8.44
C PHE A 44 4.16 -7.89 7.43
N VAL A 45 4.34 -6.60 7.20
CA VAL A 45 3.74 -5.87 6.08
C VAL A 45 4.86 -5.21 5.28
N ARG A 46 4.83 -5.34 3.96
CA ARG A 46 5.81 -4.76 3.05
C ARG A 46 5.11 -4.11 1.86
N VAL A 47 5.46 -2.87 1.56
CA VAL A 47 5.01 -2.21 0.33
C VAL A 47 5.82 -2.74 -0.84
N VAL A 48 5.15 -3.25 -1.87
CA VAL A 48 5.77 -3.78 -3.08
C VAL A 48 5.67 -2.81 -4.24
N ASP A 49 4.52 -2.11 -4.34
CA ASP A 49 4.24 -1.20 -5.43
C ASP A 49 3.08 -0.29 -5.02
N TYR A 50 2.86 0.79 -5.76
CA TYR A 50 1.72 1.68 -5.55
C TYR A 50 1.39 2.45 -6.83
N MET A 51 0.16 2.96 -6.90
CA MET A 51 -0.32 3.83 -7.96
C MET A 51 -0.97 5.07 -7.34
N GLY A 52 -0.56 6.25 -7.79
CA GLY A 52 -1.14 7.52 -7.36
C GLY A 52 -0.45 8.16 -6.16
N ASP A 53 -0.93 9.33 -5.80
CA ASP A 53 -0.50 10.17 -4.69
C ASP A 53 -1.66 11.08 -4.24
N ASP A 54 -1.42 11.98 -3.31
CA ASP A 54 -2.41 12.96 -2.86
C ASP A 54 -2.90 13.86 -4.01
N ALA A 55 -2.05 14.18 -4.98
CA ALA A 55 -2.43 14.98 -6.13
C ALA A 55 -3.41 14.23 -7.06
N ALA A 56 -3.27 12.90 -7.17
CA ALA A 56 -4.20 12.08 -7.95
C ALA A 56 -5.62 12.09 -7.33
N ILE A 57 -5.73 12.05 -6.00
CA ILE A 57 -7.00 12.16 -5.28
C ILE A 57 -7.66 13.51 -5.56
N VAL A 58 -6.89 14.59 -5.46
CA VAL A 58 -7.37 15.96 -5.73
C VAL A 58 -7.82 16.11 -7.18
N GLN A 59 -7.04 15.57 -8.12
CA GLN A 59 -7.37 15.59 -9.54
C GLN A 59 -8.68 14.83 -9.82
N ALA A 60 -8.84 13.64 -9.25
CA ALA A 60 -10.05 12.84 -9.39
C ALA A 60 -11.28 13.58 -8.83
N ALA A 61 -11.16 14.20 -7.66
CA ALA A 61 -12.23 14.98 -7.07
C ALA A 61 -12.62 16.19 -7.93
N ARG A 62 -11.65 16.80 -8.61
CA ARG A 62 -11.87 18.01 -9.45
C ARG A 62 -12.36 17.71 -10.87
N VAL A 63 -12.38 16.48 -11.30
CA VAL A 63 -12.90 16.10 -12.63
C VAL A 63 -14.33 16.62 -12.87
N SER A 64 -15.14 16.63 -11.84
CA SER A 64 -16.54 17.11 -11.91
C SER A 64 -16.67 18.63 -11.91
N TYR A 65 -15.58 19.37 -11.70
CA TYR A 65 -15.60 20.83 -11.69
C TYR A 65 -15.20 21.35 -13.07
N GLY A 66 -16.11 22.08 -13.75
CA GLY A 66 -15.86 22.71 -15.03
C GLY A 66 -14.78 23.80 -14.96
N ARG A 67 -14.32 24.27 -16.13
CA ARG A 67 -13.41 25.41 -16.24
C ARG A 67 -14.00 26.62 -15.53
N GLY A 68 -13.29 27.20 -14.57
CA GLY A 68 -13.72 28.38 -13.82
C GLY A 68 -14.10 28.13 -12.38
N THR A 69 -14.19 26.89 -11.93
CA THR A 69 -14.26 26.60 -10.49
C THR A 69 -12.94 27.00 -9.84
N LYS A 70 -13.00 27.86 -8.83
CA LYS A 70 -11.80 28.32 -8.09
C LYS A 70 -10.98 27.12 -7.69
N ALA A 71 -9.72 27.07 -8.13
CA ALA A 71 -8.76 26.10 -7.62
C ALA A 71 -8.80 26.20 -6.09
N ALA A 72 -9.16 25.12 -5.41
CA ALA A 72 -9.05 25.09 -3.98
C ALA A 72 -7.58 25.34 -3.64
N ARG A 73 -7.31 26.40 -2.90
CA ARG A 73 -5.92 26.78 -2.52
C ARG A 73 -5.30 25.76 -1.57
N ASP A 74 -6.09 24.83 -1.05
CA ASP A 74 -5.66 23.87 -0.05
C ASP A 74 -6.11 22.46 -0.47
N ASP A 75 -5.22 21.74 -1.14
CA ASP A 75 -5.44 20.34 -1.55
C ASP A 75 -5.59 19.43 -0.33
N ARG A 76 -4.85 19.69 0.74
CA ARG A 76 -4.96 18.94 2.00
C ARG A 76 -6.31 19.15 2.68
N GLY A 77 -6.85 20.36 2.62
CA GLY A 77 -8.20 20.66 3.11
C GLY A 77 -9.27 19.93 2.33
N LEU A 78 -9.12 19.83 1.00
CA LEU A 78 -10.03 19.07 0.15
C LEU A 78 -9.99 17.57 0.50
N ILE A 79 -8.80 16.96 0.60
CA ILE A 79 -8.67 15.56 0.98
C ILE A 79 -9.34 15.28 2.32
N ARG A 80 -9.10 16.10 3.33
CA ARG A 80 -9.74 15.99 4.64
C ARG A 80 -11.27 16.15 4.58
N TYR A 81 -11.76 17.04 3.74
CA TYR A 81 -13.19 17.20 3.50
C TYR A 81 -13.80 15.94 2.89
N LEU A 82 -13.19 15.40 1.84
CA LEU A 82 -13.63 14.16 1.17
C LEU A 82 -13.68 12.98 2.16
N MET A 83 -12.65 12.81 2.98
CA MET A 83 -12.59 11.77 4.02
C MET A 83 -13.71 11.93 5.04
N ARG A 84 -13.93 13.15 5.55
CA ARG A 84 -14.93 13.43 6.57
C ARG A 84 -16.35 13.17 6.07
N HIS A 85 -16.59 13.41 4.79
CA HIS A 85 -17.92 13.27 4.17
C HIS A 85 -18.10 11.94 3.42
N TRP A 86 -17.18 10.99 3.58
CA TRP A 86 -17.25 9.65 2.99
C TRP A 86 -17.31 9.66 1.45
N HIS A 87 -16.68 10.63 0.81
CA HIS A 87 -16.51 10.67 -0.63
C HIS A 87 -15.35 9.74 -1.01
N SER A 88 -15.61 8.43 -1.13
CA SER A 88 -14.57 7.41 -1.28
C SER A 88 -13.95 7.34 -2.68
N THR A 89 -14.76 7.54 -3.73
CA THR A 89 -14.32 7.34 -5.14
C THR A 89 -13.00 8.04 -5.52
N PRO A 90 -12.72 9.29 -5.10
CA PRO A 90 -11.42 9.90 -5.41
C PRO A 90 -10.22 9.15 -4.83
N PHE A 91 -10.40 8.49 -3.66
CA PHE A 91 -9.35 7.68 -3.04
C PHE A 91 -9.14 6.35 -3.75
N GLU A 92 -10.17 5.81 -4.40
CA GLU A 92 -10.10 4.58 -5.18
C GLU A 92 -9.26 4.73 -6.47
N MET A 93 -8.85 5.96 -6.81
CA MET A 93 -7.89 6.25 -7.88
C MET A 93 -6.43 6.02 -7.44
N CYS A 94 -6.21 5.63 -6.21
CA CYS A 94 -4.90 5.29 -5.66
C CYS A 94 -4.92 3.86 -5.13
N GLU A 95 -3.86 3.12 -5.39
CA GLU A 95 -3.71 1.73 -4.94
C GLU A 95 -2.36 1.53 -4.25
N ILE A 96 -2.31 0.64 -3.28
CA ILE A 96 -1.07 0.19 -2.64
C ILE A 96 -1.04 -1.33 -2.71
N LYS A 97 0.03 -1.87 -3.32
CA LYS A 97 0.28 -3.31 -3.35
C LYS A 97 1.12 -3.71 -2.15
N LEU A 98 0.54 -4.55 -1.31
CA LEU A 98 1.18 -5.04 -0.10
C LEU A 98 1.52 -6.52 -0.22
N HIS A 99 2.69 -6.91 0.26
CA HIS A 99 3.00 -8.27 0.63
C HIS A 99 2.86 -8.41 2.14
N VAL A 100 2.00 -9.32 2.57
CA VAL A 100 1.65 -9.47 3.98
C VAL A 100 1.79 -10.92 4.40
N LYS A 101 2.48 -11.14 5.52
CA LYS A 101 2.49 -12.42 6.24
C LYS A 101 1.65 -12.28 7.49
N LEU A 102 0.63 -13.11 7.62
CA LEU A 102 -0.34 -13.03 8.72
C LEU A 102 -0.95 -14.41 9.02
N PRO A 103 -1.50 -14.61 10.23
CA PRO A 103 -2.23 -15.84 10.55
C PRO A 103 -3.44 -16.06 9.65
N ILE A 104 -3.74 -17.32 9.34
CA ILE A 104 -4.84 -17.67 8.42
C ILE A 104 -6.20 -17.15 8.90
N PHE A 105 -6.46 -17.13 10.19
CA PHE A 105 -7.73 -16.64 10.72
C PHE A 105 -7.90 -15.12 10.52
N VAL A 106 -6.81 -14.34 10.55
CA VAL A 106 -6.83 -12.91 10.20
C VAL A 106 -7.05 -12.75 8.71
N ALA A 107 -6.34 -13.52 7.87
CA ALA A 107 -6.52 -13.51 6.42
C ALA A 107 -7.97 -13.76 6.02
N ARG A 108 -8.63 -14.73 6.65
CA ARG A 108 -10.04 -15.06 6.38
C ARG A 108 -11.02 -13.92 6.70
N GLN A 109 -10.70 -13.06 7.64
CA GLN A 109 -11.47 -11.85 7.89
C GLN A 109 -11.14 -10.76 6.87
N TRP A 110 -9.86 -10.57 6.56
CA TRP A 110 -9.42 -9.49 5.68
C TRP A 110 -9.91 -9.66 4.24
N ILE A 111 -9.86 -10.85 3.66
CA ILE A 111 -10.33 -11.12 2.29
C ILE A 111 -11.85 -10.89 2.09
N ARG A 112 -12.61 -10.66 3.16
CA ARG A 112 -14.02 -10.26 3.06
C ARG A 112 -14.20 -8.81 2.59
N HIS A 113 -13.14 -7.99 2.64
CA HIS A 113 -13.10 -6.66 2.06
C HIS A 113 -12.79 -6.77 0.55
N ARG A 114 -13.83 -6.94 -0.24
CA ARG A 114 -13.76 -7.38 -1.66
C ARG A 114 -13.31 -6.31 -2.65
N THR A 115 -13.03 -5.10 -2.22
CA THR A 115 -12.48 -4.04 -3.08
C THR A 115 -11.00 -4.27 -3.40
N ALA A 116 -10.30 -5.09 -2.60
CA ALA A 116 -8.92 -5.44 -2.82
C ALA A 116 -8.78 -6.63 -3.78
N ASN A 117 -7.78 -6.57 -4.67
CA ASN A 117 -7.29 -7.73 -5.40
C ASN A 117 -6.40 -8.54 -4.47
N VAL A 118 -6.59 -9.86 -4.41
CA VAL A 118 -5.88 -10.74 -3.48
C VAL A 118 -5.26 -11.91 -4.23
N ASN A 119 -4.00 -12.20 -3.94
CA ASN A 119 -3.33 -13.44 -4.32
C ASN A 119 -2.75 -14.07 -3.07
N GLU A 120 -3.07 -15.33 -2.82
CA GLU A 120 -2.61 -16.06 -1.65
C GLU A 120 -1.51 -17.08 -2.03
N TYR A 121 -0.58 -17.29 -1.10
CA TYR A 121 0.40 -18.35 -1.16
C TYR A 121 -0.28 -19.72 -1.13
N SER A 122 0.10 -20.61 -2.05
CA SER A 122 -0.57 -21.90 -2.20
C SER A 122 0.22 -23.04 -1.55
N ALA A 123 -0.36 -23.66 -0.52
CA ALA A 123 0.20 -24.85 0.11
C ALA A 123 0.22 -26.10 -0.82
N ARG A 124 -0.43 -26.04 -1.98
CA ARG A 124 -0.37 -27.12 -2.98
C ARG A 124 0.93 -27.17 -3.76
N TYR A 125 1.64 -26.04 -3.82
CA TYR A 125 2.87 -25.89 -4.60
C TYR A 125 4.11 -25.63 -3.75
N SER A 126 3.93 -25.29 -2.48
CA SER A 126 5.02 -24.92 -1.59
C SER A 126 4.76 -25.39 -0.17
N ILE A 127 5.82 -25.70 0.53
CA ILE A 127 5.73 -26.04 1.96
C ILE A 127 5.55 -24.72 2.70
N LEU A 128 4.48 -24.63 3.49
CA LEU A 128 4.25 -23.49 4.37
C LEU A 128 5.24 -23.51 5.54
N ASP A 129 5.56 -22.31 6.03
CA ASP A 129 6.29 -22.15 7.27
C ASP A 129 5.53 -22.86 8.41
N ARG A 130 6.28 -23.50 9.29
CA ARG A 130 5.71 -24.15 10.49
C ARG A 130 5.62 -23.17 11.66
N GLU A 131 5.18 -21.96 11.37
CA GLU A 131 5.03 -20.89 12.35
C GLU A 131 3.57 -20.69 12.68
N PHE A 132 3.27 -20.66 13.96
CA PHE A 132 1.91 -20.51 14.47
C PHE A 132 1.87 -19.28 15.39
N TYR A 133 0.82 -18.48 15.23
CA TYR A 133 0.57 -17.38 16.14
C TYR A 133 0.10 -17.94 17.49
N THR A 134 0.80 -17.58 18.53
CA THR A 134 0.42 -17.88 19.94
C THR A 134 0.03 -16.57 20.61
N PRO A 135 -1.26 -16.38 20.96
CA PRO A 135 -1.68 -15.19 21.72
C PRO A 135 -0.98 -15.14 23.08
N ALA A 136 -0.62 -13.91 23.52
CA ALA A 136 -0.06 -13.67 24.84
C ALA A 136 -1.12 -13.82 25.92
#